data_8a7715f46e305e84b01801e31b332b9b
#
_entry.id   8a7715f46e305e84b01801e31b332b9b
#
_cell.length_a   1.000
_cell.length_b   1.000
_cell.length_c   1.000
_cell.angle_alpha   90.00
_cell.angle_beta   90.00
_cell.angle_gamma   90.00
#
_symmetry.space_group_name_H-M   'P 1'
#
loop_
_entity.id
_entity.type
_entity.pdbx_description
1 polymer ?
#
loop_
_entity_poly.entity_id
_entity_poly.type
_entity_poly.pdbx_seq_one_letter_code
_entity_poly.pdbx_strand_id
1 'polypeptide(L)'
;LGCKSLIQLEMMPKLPDERQPNNPWPEWPRVCKTDYGQEEAIAVFGKDPRVYQTTVKEFIANEKGEVCKAKLVKLESKFDKKAGRNIMAEVAGSEYEVPVDLVLIAAGFLGSQPYVTKAFGLDLTERTNVKTVEGHFKTNVDKVFTAGDMHRGQSLVVWAIREGRDCAREV
;
A
#
# COMPACT_ATOMS: atom_id res chain seq x y z
N LEU A 1 -7.88 -5.05 -22.35
CA LEU A 1 -7.02 -6.17 -22.76
C LEU A 1 -7.75 -7.52 -22.80
N GLY A 2 -9.09 -7.55 -22.86
CA GLY A 2 -9.87 -8.76 -23.08
C GLY A 2 -10.19 -9.58 -21.81
N CYS A 3 -9.98 -9.06 -20.61
CA CYS A 3 -10.50 -9.72 -19.40
C CYS A 3 -12.04 -9.67 -19.38
N LYS A 4 -12.65 -10.70 -18.80
CA LYS A 4 -14.11 -10.82 -18.70
C LYS A 4 -14.71 -10.06 -17.53
N SER A 5 -13.93 -9.80 -16.51
CA SER A 5 -14.31 -9.07 -15.31
C SER A 5 -13.07 -8.52 -14.59
N LEU A 6 -13.29 -7.49 -13.78
CA LEU A 6 -12.26 -6.87 -12.94
C LEU A 6 -12.86 -6.60 -11.56
N ILE A 7 -12.10 -6.91 -10.50
CA ILE A 7 -12.40 -6.55 -9.12
C ILE A 7 -11.14 -5.90 -8.54
N GLN A 8 -11.29 -4.70 -7.99
CA GLN A 8 -10.24 -4.01 -7.23
C GLN A 8 -10.63 -4.03 -5.75
N LEU A 9 -9.84 -4.71 -4.92
CA LEU A 9 -10.10 -4.78 -3.48
C LEU A 9 -9.42 -3.62 -2.76
N GLU A 10 -10.20 -2.93 -1.94
CA GLU A 10 -9.75 -1.83 -1.10
C GLU A 10 -10.01 -2.16 0.37
N MET A 11 -8.96 -2.17 1.18
CA MET A 11 -9.09 -2.46 2.61
C MET A 11 -9.80 -1.35 3.36
N MET A 12 -9.62 -0.10 2.93
CA MET A 12 -10.19 1.08 3.58
C MET A 12 -11.64 1.33 3.13
N PRO A 13 -12.44 2.04 3.92
CA PRO A 13 -13.77 2.48 3.50
C PRO A 13 -13.68 3.46 2.32
N LYS A 14 -14.73 3.50 1.49
CA LYS A 14 -14.85 4.48 0.42
C LYS A 14 -14.75 5.90 1.01
N LEU A 15 -13.91 6.73 0.43
CA LEU A 15 -13.87 8.15 0.74
C LEU A 15 -15.18 8.84 0.29
N PRO A 16 -15.59 9.94 0.92
CA PRO A 16 -16.75 10.71 0.49
C PRO A 16 -16.54 11.27 -0.92
N ASP A 17 -17.63 11.47 -1.65
CA ASP A 17 -17.56 12.02 -3.00
C ASP A 17 -17.25 13.53 -3.00
N GLU A 18 -17.56 14.22 -1.89
CA GLU A 18 -17.29 15.65 -1.70
C GLU A 18 -16.46 15.92 -0.46
N ARG A 19 -15.78 17.07 -0.45
CA ARG A 19 -14.96 17.52 0.66
C ARG A 19 -15.80 17.72 1.92
N GLN A 20 -15.34 17.12 3.01
CA GLN A 20 -16.02 17.18 4.30
C GLN A 20 -15.55 18.40 5.16
N PRO A 21 -16.35 18.87 6.12
CA PRO A 21 -15.97 19.99 7.00
C PRO A 21 -14.66 19.76 7.78
N ASN A 22 -14.33 18.51 8.11
CA ASN A 22 -13.08 18.13 8.78
C ASN A 22 -11.86 18.02 7.85
N ASN A 23 -12.02 18.42 6.59
CA ASN A 23 -10.95 18.48 5.59
C ASN A 23 -11.06 19.80 4.79
N PRO A 24 -10.90 20.97 5.46
CA PRO A 24 -11.04 22.27 4.81
C PRO A 24 -9.88 22.57 3.85
N TRP A 25 -10.11 23.49 2.92
CA TRP A 25 -9.02 24.08 2.15
C TRP A 25 -8.07 24.85 3.11
N PRO A 26 -6.74 24.83 2.92
CA PRO A 26 -5.96 24.33 1.76
C PRO A 26 -5.47 22.88 1.88
N GLU A 27 -5.99 22.07 2.79
CA GLU A 27 -5.59 20.67 2.87
C GLU A 27 -5.85 19.90 1.56
N TRP A 28 -5.07 18.86 1.33
CA TRP A 28 -5.32 17.95 0.22
C TRP A 28 -6.72 17.33 0.34
N PRO A 29 -7.55 17.33 -0.71
CA PRO A 29 -8.92 16.83 -0.64
C PRO A 29 -8.94 15.31 -0.43
N ARG A 30 -9.54 14.88 0.67
CA ARG A 30 -9.80 13.47 1.00
C ARG A 30 -11.15 13.06 0.43
N VAL A 31 -11.22 12.98 -0.89
CA VAL A 31 -12.43 12.61 -1.64
C VAL A 31 -12.16 11.41 -2.52
N CYS A 32 -13.22 10.65 -2.81
CA CYS A 32 -13.17 9.54 -3.75
C CYS A 32 -12.89 10.10 -5.16
N LYS A 33 -11.78 9.67 -5.74
CA LYS A 33 -11.42 10.00 -7.12
C LYS A 33 -11.47 8.73 -7.96
N THR A 34 -11.95 8.87 -9.17
CA THR A 34 -11.90 7.82 -10.18
C THR A 34 -10.74 8.13 -11.12
N ASP A 35 -9.84 7.18 -11.31
CA ASP A 35 -8.73 7.30 -12.24
C ASP A 35 -9.07 6.60 -13.55
N TYR A 36 -8.27 6.85 -14.59
CA TYR A 36 -8.51 6.32 -15.94
C TYR A 36 -8.76 4.80 -15.98
N GLY A 37 -8.08 4.02 -15.13
CA GLY A 37 -8.28 2.57 -15.08
C GLY A 37 -9.66 2.17 -14.54
N GLN A 38 -10.19 2.88 -13.54
CA GLN A 38 -11.55 2.64 -13.07
C GLN A 38 -12.58 3.14 -14.07
N GLU A 39 -12.32 4.30 -14.74
CA GLU A 39 -13.21 4.83 -15.78
C GLU A 39 -13.33 3.85 -16.96
N GLU A 40 -12.21 3.28 -17.42
CA GLU A 40 -12.20 2.24 -18.44
C GLU A 40 -13.00 1.01 -17.99
N ALA A 41 -12.80 0.54 -16.77
CA ALA A 41 -13.52 -0.61 -16.23
C ALA A 41 -15.04 -0.34 -16.14
N ILE A 42 -15.45 0.86 -15.73
CA ILE A 42 -16.85 1.26 -15.71
C ILE A 42 -17.43 1.27 -17.13
N ALA A 43 -16.71 1.82 -18.09
CA ALA A 43 -17.16 1.87 -19.48
C ALA A 43 -17.33 0.46 -20.10
N VAL A 44 -16.41 -0.47 -19.78
CA VAL A 44 -16.41 -1.83 -20.32
C VAL A 44 -17.39 -2.76 -19.60
N PHE A 45 -17.45 -2.70 -18.26
CA PHE A 45 -18.20 -3.64 -17.43
C PHE A 45 -19.49 -3.07 -16.84
N GLY A 46 -19.77 -1.78 -17.04
CA GLY A 46 -20.98 -1.11 -16.59
C GLY A 46 -21.05 -0.84 -15.07
N LYS A 47 -19.96 -1.06 -14.33
CA LYS A 47 -19.89 -0.83 -12.88
C LYS A 47 -18.48 -0.53 -12.41
N ASP A 48 -18.38 0.20 -11.29
CA ASP A 48 -17.12 0.45 -10.58
C ASP A 48 -16.50 -0.88 -10.12
N PRO A 49 -15.24 -1.17 -10.44
CA PRO A 49 -14.58 -2.41 -10.06
C PRO A 49 -14.21 -2.47 -8.56
N ARG A 50 -14.25 -1.34 -7.85
CA ARG A 50 -13.78 -1.24 -6.45
C ARG A 50 -14.76 -1.88 -5.47
N VAL A 51 -14.22 -2.73 -4.59
CA VAL A 51 -14.92 -3.34 -3.46
C VAL A 51 -14.20 -2.92 -2.20
N TYR A 52 -14.83 -2.03 -1.44
CA TYR A 52 -14.26 -1.43 -0.23
C TYR A 52 -14.41 -2.32 1.01
N GLN A 53 -13.60 -2.05 2.03
CA GLN A 53 -13.59 -2.76 3.30
C GLN A 53 -13.53 -4.27 3.11
N THR A 54 -12.67 -4.72 2.20
CA THR A 54 -12.55 -6.12 1.84
C THR A 54 -11.08 -6.47 1.58
N THR A 55 -10.66 -7.63 2.05
CA THR A 55 -9.32 -8.16 1.78
C THR A 55 -9.39 -9.62 1.39
N VAL A 56 -8.27 -10.12 0.86
CA VAL A 56 -8.09 -11.55 0.57
C VAL A 56 -7.61 -12.25 1.84
N LYS A 57 -8.25 -13.34 2.18
CA LYS A 57 -7.86 -14.22 3.28
C LYS A 57 -7.03 -15.39 2.77
N GLU A 58 -7.38 -15.93 1.60
CA GLU A 58 -6.75 -17.11 1.04
C GLU A 58 -6.89 -17.12 -0.49
N PHE A 59 -5.88 -17.63 -1.17
CA PHE A 59 -5.97 -18.01 -2.59
C PHE A 59 -6.10 -19.51 -2.70
N ILE A 60 -7.06 -19.96 -3.48
CA ILE A 60 -7.37 -21.37 -3.68
C ILE A 60 -6.87 -21.79 -5.07
N ALA A 61 -6.07 -22.83 -5.10
CA ALA A 61 -5.53 -23.40 -6.33
C ALA A 61 -6.41 -24.53 -6.86
N ASN A 62 -6.37 -24.75 -8.17
CA ASN A 62 -6.90 -25.93 -8.82
C ASN A 62 -5.93 -27.12 -8.70
N GLU A 63 -6.29 -28.26 -9.27
CA GLU A 63 -5.48 -29.50 -9.26
C GLU A 63 -4.10 -29.34 -9.95
N LYS A 64 -3.94 -28.29 -10.79
CA LYS A 64 -2.68 -27.97 -11.47
C LYS A 64 -1.80 -27.00 -10.68
N GLY A 65 -2.25 -26.52 -9.52
CA GLY A 65 -1.55 -25.53 -8.72
C GLY A 65 -1.74 -24.08 -9.20
N GLU A 66 -2.67 -23.83 -10.12
CA GLU A 66 -3.00 -22.50 -10.61
C GLU A 66 -4.11 -21.87 -9.75
N VAL A 67 -4.03 -20.56 -9.47
CA VAL A 67 -5.10 -19.88 -8.74
C VAL A 67 -6.43 -19.99 -9.52
N CYS A 68 -7.50 -20.38 -8.84
CA CYS A 68 -8.82 -20.48 -9.44
C CYS A 68 -9.91 -19.74 -8.63
N LYS A 69 -9.67 -19.48 -7.35
CA LYS A 69 -10.56 -18.70 -6.49
C LYS A 69 -9.77 -17.86 -5.49
N ALA A 70 -10.39 -16.78 -5.03
CA ALA A 70 -9.96 -16.04 -3.85
C ALA A 70 -11.05 -16.09 -2.79
N LYS A 71 -10.68 -16.40 -1.56
CA LYS A 71 -11.54 -16.28 -0.38
C LYS A 71 -11.37 -14.90 0.19
N LEU A 72 -12.42 -14.12 0.15
CA LEU A 72 -12.49 -12.74 0.60
C LEU A 72 -13.17 -12.65 1.97
N VAL A 73 -12.84 -11.62 2.73
CA VAL A 73 -13.45 -11.31 4.01
C VAL A 73 -13.70 -9.82 4.13
N LYS A 74 -14.83 -9.44 4.72
CA LYS A 74 -15.14 -8.04 5.00
C LYS A 74 -14.33 -7.53 6.17
N LEU A 75 -14.00 -6.25 6.13
CA LEU A 75 -13.27 -5.54 7.17
C LEU A 75 -14.15 -4.47 7.81
N GLU A 76 -13.96 -4.24 9.09
CA GLU A 76 -14.53 -3.12 9.82
C GLU A 76 -13.46 -2.37 10.62
N SER A 77 -13.65 -1.07 10.81
CA SER A 77 -12.74 -0.26 11.63
C SER A 77 -13.02 -0.50 13.11
N LYS A 78 -12.05 -1.00 13.85
CA LYS A 78 -12.09 -1.19 15.30
C LYS A 78 -10.97 -0.43 15.99
N PHE A 79 -11.26 0.20 17.11
CA PHE A 79 -10.24 0.84 17.92
C PHE A 79 -9.43 -0.21 18.69
N ASP A 80 -8.14 -0.31 18.37
CA ASP A 80 -7.21 -1.17 19.10
C ASP A 80 -6.58 -0.37 20.27
N LYS A 81 -6.94 -0.76 21.49
CA LYS A 81 -6.43 -0.14 22.71
C LYS A 81 -4.93 -0.32 22.90
N LYS A 82 -4.33 -1.41 22.38
CA LYS A 82 -2.88 -1.67 22.49
C LYS A 82 -2.09 -0.82 21.50
N ALA A 83 -2.61 -0.68 20.28
CA ALA A 83 -1.98 0.14 19.25
C ALA A 83 -2.34 1.63 19.38
N GLY A 84 -3.34 2.00 20.20
CA GLY A 84 -3.81 3.38 20.36
C GLY A 84 -4.42 4.00 19.10
N ARG A 85 -4.86 3.16 18.14
CA ARG A 85 -5.38 3.61 16.85
C ARG A 85 -6.44 2.67 16.30
N ASN A 86 -7.20 3.15 15.34
CA ASN A 86 -8.11 2.30 14.58
C ASN A 86 -7.33 1.35 13.67
N ILE A 87 -7.72 0.09 13.68
CA ILE A 87 -7.25 -0.96 12.78
C ILE A 87 -8.43 -1.53 11.99
N MET A 88 -8.14 -2.07 10.81
CA MET A 88 -9.12 -2.81 10.04
C MET A 88 -9.11 -4.27 10.53
N ALA A 89 -10.22 -4.72 11.08
CA ALA A 89 -10.40 -6.07 11.61
C ALA A 89 -11.37 -6.88 10.75
N GLU A 90 -11.11 -8.18 10.61
CA GLU A 90 -12.01 -9.09 9.90
C GLU A 90 -13.35 -9.21 10.61
N VAL A 91 -14.44 -9.17 9.83
CA VAL A 91 -15.80 -9.44 10.31
C VAL A 91 -16.04 -10.95 10.26
N ALA A 92 -16.18 -11.57 11.42
CA ALA A 92 -16.38 -13.01 11.51
C ALA A 92 -17.64 -13.46 10.75
N GLY A 93 -17.52 -14.55 9.99
CA GLY A 93 -18.62 -15.12 9.20
C GLY A 93 -18.97 -14.35 7.93
N SER A 94 -18.15 -13.37 7.53
CA SER A 94 -18.36 -12.58 6.30
C SER A 94 -17.57 -13.11 5.11
N GLU A 95 -16.92 -14.25 5.26
CA GLU A 95 -16.10 -14.85 4.21
C GLU A 95 -16.98 -15.31 3.03
N TYR A 96 -16.46 -15.07 1.82
CA TYR A 96 -17.06 -15.56 0.58
C TYR A 96 -15.99 -15.80 -0.48
N GLU A 97 -16.29 -16.66 -1.44
CA GLU A 97 -15.38 -17.02 -2.51
C GLU A 97 -15.77 -16.33 -3.81
N VAL A 98 -14.76 -15.91 -4.56
CA VAL A 98 -14.92 -15.40 -5.93
C VAL A 98 -14.00 -16.17 -6.87
N PRO A 99 -14.46 -16.50 -8.09
CA PRO A 99 -13.59 -17.10 -9.10
C PRO A 99 -12.58 -16.05 -9.59
N VAL A 100 -11.32 -16.46 -9.75
CA VAL A 100 -10.24 -15.61 -10.27
C VAL A 100 -9.30 -16.43 -11.15
N ASP A 101 -8.86 -15.85 -12.25
CA ASP A 101 -7.87 -16.43 -13.16
C ASP A 101 -6.50 -15.76 -13.00
N LEU A 102 -6.48 -14.51 -12.56
CA LEU A 102 -5.26 -13.72 -12.37
C LEU A 102 -5.41 -12.81 -11.16
N VAL A 103 -4.36 -12.75 -10.35
CA VAL A 103 -4.26 -11.84 -9.19
C VAL A 103 -3.06 -10.93 -9.38
N LEU A 104 -3.28 -9.63 -9.26
CA LEU A 104 -2.24 -8.61 -9.24
C LEU A 104 -2.17 -8.02 -7.84
N ILE A 105 -1.03 -8.22 -7.16
CA ILE A 105 -0.81 -7.68 -5.82
C ILE A 105 -0.30 -6.24 -5.96
N ALA A 106 -1.10 -5.27 -5.50
CA ALA A 106 -0.79 -3.85 -5.51
C ALA A 106 -0.87 -3.26 -4.08
N ALA A 107 -0.36 -3.99 -3.10
CA ALA A 107 -0.49 -3.68 -1.67
C ALA A 107 0.61 -2.76 -1.12
N GLY A 108 1.31 -2.04 -1.97
CA GLY A 108 2.41 -1.14 -1.58
C GLY A 108 3.77 -1.83 -1.56
N PHE A 109 4.67 -1.32 -0.74
CA PHE A 109 6.07 -1.73 -0.73
C PHE A 109 6.49 -2.20 0.67
N LEU A 110 7.45 -3.12 0.71
CA LEU A 110 7.94 -3.76 1.93
C LEU A 110 9.26 -3.15 2.47
N GLY A 111 9.60 -1.93 2.07
CA GLY A 111 10.84 -1.28 2.46
C GLY A 111 12.02 -1.62 1.55
N SER A 112 13.23 -1.59 2.11
CA SER A 112 14.47 -1.79 1.36
C SER A 112 14.69 -3.25 0.96
N GLN A 113 15.35 -3.44 -0.18
CA GLN A 113 15.68 -4.79 -0.67
C GLN A 113 16.69 -5.50 0.26
N PRO A 114 16.36 -6.69 0.81
CA PRO A 114 17.19 -7.34 1.81
C PRO A 114 18.60 -7.69 1.34
N TYR A 115 18.79 -7.98 0.06
CA TYR A 115 20.11 -8.33 -0.47
C TYR A 115 21.07 -7.13 -0.44
N VAL A 116 20.57 -5.90 -0.65
CA VAL A 116 21.38 -4.67 -0.56
C VAL A 116 21.74 -4.38 0.88
N THR A 117 20.74 -4.37 1.76
CA THR A 117 20.96 -4.01 3.16
C THR A 117 21.85 -5.01 3.89
N LYS A 118 21.75 -6.31 3.58
CA LYS A 118 22.63 -7.35 4.09
C LYS A 118 24.05 -7.25 3.56
N ALA A 119 24.23 -6.95 2.26
CA ALA A 119 25.55 -6.83 1.66
C ALA A 119 26.40 -5.73 2.30
N PHE A 120 25.76 -4.64 2.72
CA PHE A 120 26.43 -3.53 3.41
C PHE A 120 26.36 -3.60 4.94
N GLY A 121 25.66 -4.56 5.52
CA GLY A 121 25.50 -4.67 6.98
C GLY A 121 24.73 -3.51 7.60
N LEU A 122 23.68 -3.03 6.92
CA LEU A 122 22.91 -1.87 7.33
C LEU A 122 21.86 -2.20 8.39
N ASP A 123 21.75 -1.35 9.39
CA ASP A 123 20.67 -1.38 10.36
C ASP A 123 19.35 -0.91 9.72
N LEU A 124 18.25 -1.55 10.09
CA LEU A 124 16.93 -1.25 9.59
C LEU A 124 16.00 -0.73 10.69
N THR A 125 15.04 0.10 10.30
CA THR A 125 13.91 0.49 11.14
C THR A 125 12.89 -0.66 11.21
N GLU A 126 11.88 -0.54 12.08
CA GLU A 126 10.75 -1.49 12.14
C GLU A 126 9.99 -1.63 10.80
N ARG A 127 10.05 -0.59 9.95
CA ARG A 127 9.45 -0.59 8.60
C ARG A 127 10.40 -1.10 7.52
N THR A 128 11.54 -1.70 7.91
CA THR A 128 12.56 -2.22 7.00
C THR A 128 13.23 -1.18 6.09
N ASN A 129 13.14 0.11 6.44
CA ASN A 129 13.94 1.17 5.82
C ASN A 129 15.32 1.24 6.49
N VAL A 130 16.31 1.74 5.77
CA VAL A 130 17.66 1.90 6.32
C VAL A 130 17.65 2.95 7.43
N LYS A 131 18.16 2.55 8.60
CA LYS A 131 18.22 3.43 9.77
C LYS A 131 19.37 4.41 9.65
N THR A 132 19.10 5.67 10.00
CA THR A 132 20.10 6.73 10.11
C THR A 132 20.02 7.41 11.47
N VAL A 133 20.96 8.27 11.77
CA VAL A 133 20.84 9.20 12.88
C VAL A 133 19.76 10.23 12.53
N GLU A 134 18.93 10.61 13.50
CA GLU A 134 17.85 11.57 13.27
C GLU A 134 18.36 12.89 12.69
N GLY A 135 17.74 13.33 11.60
CA GLY A 135 18.14 14.53 10.87
C GLY A 135 19.37 14.40 9.99
N HIS A 136 19.93 13.20 9.87
CA HIS A 136 21.13 12.88 9.09
C HIS A 136 20.87 11.76 8.10
N PHE A 137 21.81 11.58 7.14
CA PHE A 137 21.76 10.55 6.10
C PHE A 137 22.82 9.44 6.30
N LYS A 138 23.71 9.63 7.26
CA LYS A 138 24.75 8.64 7.58
C LYS A 138 24.13 7.39 8.23
N THR A 139 24.54 6.21 7.75
CA THR A 139 24.13 4.91 8.27
C THR A 139 25.02 4.46 9.45
N ASN A 140 24.77 3.27 9.97
CA ASN A 140 25.65 2.60 10.94
C ASN A 140 27.02 2.20 10.37
N VAL A 141 27.17 2.19 9.03
CA VAL A 141 28.42 1.85 8.34
C VAL A 141 29.13 3.11 7.89
N ASP A 142 30.43 3.22 8.23
CA ASP A 142 31.23 4.39 7.86
C ASP A 142 31.27 4.59 6.33
N LYS A 143 31.19 5.85 5.88
CA LYS A 143 31.14 6.25 4.47
C LYS A 143 29.94 5.71 3.66
N VAL A 144 28.94 5.16 4.34
CA VAL A 144 27.68 4.73 3.71
C VAL A 144 26.55 5.64 4.17
N PHE A 145 25.86 6.23 3.18
CA PHE A 145 24.75 7.14 3.38
C PHE A 145 23.52 6.61 2.63
N THR A 146 22.35 7.02 3.06
CA THR A 146 21.09 6.64 2.43
C THR A 146 20.14 7.82 2.34
N ALA A 147 19.39 7.92 1.24
CA ALA A 147 18.41 8.98 1.00
C ALA A 147 17.23 8.44 0.17
N GLY A 148 16.14 9.21 0.11
CA GLY A 148 14.94 8.83 -0.65
C GLY A 148 14.20 7.66 -0.06
N ASP A 149 13.66 6.80 -0.90
CA ASP A 149 12.77 5.70 -0.49
C ASP A 149 13.43 4.69 0.47
N MET A 150 14.72 4.44 0.32
CA MET A 150 15.45 3.57 1.26
C MET A 150 15.56 4.16 2.67
N HIS A 151 15.60 5.49 2.78
CA HIS A 151 15.70 6.21 4.05
C HIS A 151 14.33 6.42 4.69
N ARG A 152 13.45 7.15 4.00
CA ARG A 152 12.16 7.60 4.54
C ARG A 152 10.98 6.66 4.31
N GLY A 153 11.16 5.62 3.53
CA GLY A 153 10.07 4.85 2.95
C GLY A 153 9.59 5.45 1.64
N GLN A 154 8.90 4.64 0.89
CA GLN A 154 8.36 5.01 -0.41
C GLN A 154 7.55 6.32 -0.33
N SER A 155 7.88 7.26 -1.23
CA SER A 155 7.27 8.57 -1.27
C SER A 155 7.37 9.21 -2.67
N LEU A 156 7.05 10.50 -2.77
CA LEU A 156 7.13 11.23 -4.02
C LEU A 156 8.58 11.47 -4.45
N VAL A 157 8.82 11.45 -5.76
CA VAL A 157 10.14 11.69 -6.36
C VAL A 157 10.76 13.02 -5.94
N VAL A 158 9.96 14.05 -5.68
CA VAL A 158 10.43 15.36 -5.19
C VAL A 158 11.13 15.26 -3.83
N TRP A 159 10.70 14.33 -2.98
CA TRP A 159 11.36 14.05 -1.71
C TRP A 159 12.67 13.30 -1.89
N ALA A 160 12.73 12.35 -2.81
CA ALA A 160 13.97 11.63 -3.13
C ALA A 160 15.04 12.60 -3.67
N ILE A 161 14.65 13.54 -4.55
CA ILE A 161 15.53 14.59 -5.07
C ILE A 161 16.02 15.51 -3.94
N ARG A 162 15.12 15.95 -3.06
CA ARG A 162 15.48 16.81 -1.93
C ARG A 162 16.44 16.11 -1.00
N GLU A 163 16.11 14.92 -0.54
CA GLU A 163 16.97 14.17 0.37
C GLU A 163 18.33 13.82 -0.25
N GLY A 164 18.37 13.49 -1.54
CA GLY A 164 19.62 13.26 -2.24
C GLY A 164 20.52 14.50 -2.25
N ARG A 165 19.95 15.70 -2.43
CA ARG A 165 20.70 16.96 -2.35
C ARG A 165 21.17 17.27 -0.93
N ASP A 166 20.34 17.02 0.06
CA ASP A 166 20.68 17.26 1.46
C ASP A 166 21.73 16.25 1.94
N CYS A 167 21.62 15.00 1.55
CA CYS A 167 22.63 13.95 1.77
C CYS A 167 23.99 14.34 1.13
N ALA A 168 23.98 14.83 -0.11
CA ALA A 168 25.22 15.27 -0.78
C ALA A 168 25.91 16.48 -0.12
N ARG A 169 25.20 17.26 0.70
CA ARG A 169 25.81 18.33 1.51
C ARG A 169 26.41 17.81 2.82
N GLU A 170 25.90 16.68 3.31
CA GLU A 170 26.40 16.04 4.53
C GLU A 170 27.68 15.23 4.26
N VAL A 171 27.84 14.66 3.06
CA VAL A 171 29.04 13.92 2.63
C VAL A 171 30.24 14.86 2.42
#